data_d89e5016cc9422a227426e2b1e8ccdeb
#
_entry.id   d89e5016cc9422a227426e2b1e8ccdeb
#
_cell.length_a   1.000
_cell.length_b   1.000
_cell.length_c   1.000
_cell.angle_alpha   90.00
_cell.angle_beta   90.00
_cell.angle_gamma   90.00
#
_symmetry.space_group_name_H-M   'P 1'
#
loop_
_entity.id
_entity.type
_entity.pdbx_description
1 polymer ?
#
loop_
_entity_poly.entity_id
_entity_poly.type
_entity_poly.pdbx_seq_one_letter_code
_entity_poly.pdbx_strand_id
1 'polypeptide(L)'
;MVEEIGRTAEGDIIINVGPQHPATHGVLHLVITINGETIKKVEPHLGYIHRSIEKMCESLSYRQFIYVTSRMDYLSSHINNHACALCVERGLQVEIPARAQVIRVLMDELTRIASHELWWGAMAMDLGAFTPFFHAFRERESINDIMEETCGARLTMNYIVPGGVMQDIHPNFQTRVKNFITLYKSKVSEYEELVTGNIIFQNRMKGVGYLSADDAVSYGCTGPTARGSGVSCDIRKLYPYEIYAQLEFDEILETGSDSFARYIVRIKEMNQSIRIIEQLIDAIPAGDFQAKTKAVLKLPKGEFYQRVETARGEFGVYIVSEGGTTPYRIKFRSPGFSNLSALDHMARGSKLGDLVAMMGTLDLVIPDIDR
;
A
#
# COMPACT_ATOMS: atom_id res chain seq x y z
N MET A 1 -22.69 -8.54 -7.54
CA MET A 1 -23.81 -8.63 -8.52
C MET A 1 -23.92 -7.29 -9.21
N VAL A 2 -24.15 -7.25 -10.51
CA VAL A 2 -24.47 -6.03 -11.26
C VAL A 2 -25.98 -6.00 -11.44
N GLU A 3 -26.65 -4.94 -10.97
CA GLU A 3 -28.10 -4.85 -10.95
C GLU A 3 -28.56 -3.47 -11.40
N GLU A 4 -29.51 -3.39 -12.35
CA GLU A 4 -30.17 -2.12 -12.72
C GLU A 4 -31.10 -1.70 -11.58
N ILE A 5 -30.89 -0.49 -11.04
CA ILE A 5 -31.67 0.06 -9.91
C ILE A 5 -32.56 1.22 -10.32
N GLY A 6 -32.42 1.74 -11.53
CA GLY A 6 -33.23 2.84 -12.01
C GLY A 6 -32.72 3.47 -13.29
N ARG A 7 -33.37 4.59 -13.67
CA ARG A 7 -32.99 5.41 -14.82
C ARG A 7 -33.04 6.87 -14.47
N THR A 8 -32.17 7.65 -15.10
CA THR A 8 -32.20 9.11 -14.99
C THR A 8 -33.38 9.69 -15.81
N ALA A 9 -33.68 10.97 -15.61
CA ALA A 9 -34.66 11.68 -16.43
C ALA A 9 -34.31 11.73 -17.92
N GLU A 10 -33.02 11.58 -18.24
CA GLU A 10 -32.48 11.54 -19.61
C GLU A 10 -32.50 10.13 -20.21
N GLY A 11 -32.91 9.11 -19.43
CA GLY A 11 -33.01 7.71 -19.87
C GLY A 11 -31.74 6.89 -19.67
N ASP A 12 -30.67 7.45 -19.08
CA ASP A 12 -29.46 6.70 -18.73
C ASP A 12 -29.78 5.65 -17.66
N ILE A 13 -29.10 4.51 -17.73
CA ILE A 13 -29.30 3.40 -16.80
C ILE A 13 -28.43 3.60 -15.58
N ILE A 14 -28.98 3.39 -14.39
CA ILE A 14 -28.25 3.38 -13.12
C ILE A 14 -28.08 1.92 -12.66
N ILE A 15 -26.85 1.50 -12.44
CA ILE A 15 -26.52 0.15 -12.01
C ILE A 15 -25.76 0.15 -10.69
N ASN A 16 -26.01 -0.87 -9.86
CA ASN A 16 -25.18 -1.23 -8.71
C ASN A 16 -24.09 -2.22 -9.12
N VAL A 17 -22.86 -2.01 -8.64
CA VAL A 17 -21.75 -2.97 -8.72
C VAL A 17 -21.20 -3.18 -7.32
N GLY A 18 -21.25 -4.38 -6.81
CA GLY A 18 -20.88 -4.69 -5.43
C GLY A 18 -22.06 -4.56 -4.45
N PRO A 19 -21.81 -4.51 -3.10
CA PRO A 19 -20.50 -4.57 -2.45
C PRO A 19 -19.81 -5.96 -2.49
N GLN A 20 -20.51 -7.02 -2.90
CA GLN A 20 -19.94 -8.36 -3.04
C GLN A 20 -19.77 -8.71 -4.53
N HIS A 21 -18.67 -8.25 -5.09
CA HIS A 21 -18.28 -8.53 -6.48
C HIS A 21 -16.76 -8.73 -6.55
N PRO A 22 -16.25 -9.75 -7.27
CA PRO A 22 -14.79 -10.00 -7.37
C PRO A 22 -14.00 -8.75 -7.78
N ALA A 23 -14.48 -8.00 -8.76
CA ALA A 23 -13.82 -6.79 -9.26
C ALA A 23 -13.91 -5.56 -8.35
N THR A 24 -14.56 -5.63 -7.17
CA THR A 24 -14.65 -4.52 -6.21
C THR A 24 -13.60 -4.59 -5.10
N HIS A 25 -12.60 -5.45 -5.23
CA HIS A 25 -11.48 -5.58 -4.29
C HIS A 25 -11.92 -5.71 -2.81
N GLY A 26 -12.97 -6.46 -2.57
CA GLY A 26 -13.58 -6.66 -1.25
C GLY A 26 -15.03 -6.19 -1.21
N VAL A 27 -15.30 -5.13 -0.47
CA VAL A 27 -16.68 -4.66 -0.20
C VAL A 27 -16.93 -3.22 -0.67
N LEU A 28 -16.29 -2.81 -1.76
CA LEU A 28 -16.59 -1.53 -2.39
C LEU A 28 -17.92 -1.62 -3.16
N HIS A 29 -18.83 -0.70 -2.86
CA HIS A 29 -20.07 -0.54 -3.59
C HIS A 29 -19.98 0.66 -4.52
N LEU A 30 -20.28 0.46 -5.80
CA LEU A 30 -20.31 1.52 -6.81
C LEU A 30 -21.72 1.67 -7.35
N VAL A 31 -22.20 2.90 -7.39
CA VAL A 31 -23.39 3.28 -8.16
C VAL A 31 -22.91 3.95 -9.45
N ILE A 32 -23.24 3.36 -10.59
CA ILE A 32 -22.72 3.78 -11.89
C ILE A 32 -23.85 4.17 -12.80
N THR A 33 -23.78 5.38 -13.35
CA THR A 33 -24.69 5.86 -14.40
C THR A 33 -24.06 5.62 -15.76
N ILE A 34 -24.74 4.89 -16.65
CA ILE A 34 -24.26 4.53 -17.98
C ILE A 34 -25.26 4.94 -19.08
N ASN A 35 -24.71 5.29 -20.23
CA ASN A 35 -25.46 5.46 -21.49
C ASN A 35 -24.95 4.42 -22.48
N GLY A 36 -25.74 3.39 -22.75
CA GLY A 36 -25.25 2.19 -23.43
C GLY A 36 -24.12 1.54 -22.61
N GLU A 37 -22.91 1.46 -23.18
CA GLU A 37 -21.71 0.94 -22.49
C GLU A 37 -20.84 2.06 -21.88
N THR A 38 -21.17 3.34 -22.12
CA THR A 38 -20.34 4.48 -21.73
C THR A 38 -20.70 4.98 -20.34
N ILE A 39 -19.70 5.08 -19.47
CA ILE A 39 -19.84 5.59 -18.12
C ILE A 39 -20.04 7.11 -18.15
N LYS A 40 -21.08 7.57 -17.48
CA LYS A 40 -21.38 9.01 -17.25
C LYS A 40 -20.94 9.46 -15.86
N LYS A 41 -21.10 8.59 -14.86
CA LYS A 41 -20.78 8.90 -13.47
C LYS A 41 -20.48 7.61 -12.70
N VAL A 42 -19.54 7.69 -11.75
CA VAL A 42 -19.24 6.62 -10.78
C VAL A 42 -19.29 7.20 -9.38
N GLU A 43 -20.14 6.65 -8.53
CA GLU A 43 -20.28 7.06 -7.13
C GLU A 43 -19.83 5.92 -6.22
N PRO A 44 -18.61 6.00 -5.62
CA PRO A 44 -18.18 5.01 -4.65
C PRO A 44 -18.89 5.23 -3.31
N HIS A 45 -19.49 4.17 -2.78
CA HIS A 45 -20.12 4.13 -1.47
C HIS A 45 -19.24 3.33 -0.51
N LEU A 46 -18.77 3.99 0.53
CA LEU A 46 -17.89 3.46 1.55
C LEU A 46 -18.68 3.13 2.84
N GLY A 47 -18.06 2.39 3.75
CA GLY A 47 -18.61 2.11 5.08
C GLY A 47 -18.96 0.64 5.33
N TYR A 48 -18.96 -0.23 4.31
CA TYR A 48 -19.33 -1.64 4.48
C TYR A 48 -18.34 -2.44 5.32
N ILE A 49 -17.10 -1.98 5.46
CA ILE A 49 -16.10 -2.57 6.35
C ILE A 49 -15.55 -1.54 7.34
N HIS A 50 -16.32 -0.47 7.62
CA HIS A 50 -15.96 0.50 8.64
C HIS A 50 -16.01 -0.14 10.02
N ARG A 51 -14.86 -0.15 10.72
CA ARG A 51 -14.68 -0.80 12.02
C ARG A 51 -14.34 0.17 13.13
N SER A 52 -14.48 1.48 12.87
CA SER A 52 -14.17 2.55 13.83
C SER A 52 -12.73 2.47 14.38
N ILE A 53 -11.74 2.12 13.55
CA ILE A 53 -10.35 1.90 13.98
C ILE A 53 -9.80 3.15 14.65
N GLU A 54 -9.99 4.34 14.06
CA GLU A 54 -9.55 5.60 14.67
C GLU A 54 -10.16 5.80 16.06
N LYS A 55 -11.44 5.48 16.23
CA LYS A 55 -12.13 5.61 17.53
C LYS A 55 -11.68 4.55 18.53
N MET A 56 -11.46 3.32 18.11
CA MET A 56 -10.90 2.28 18.99
C MET A 56 -9.51 2.67 19.51
N CYS A 57 -8.67 3.25 18.65
CA CYS A 57 -7.32 3.68 19.03
C CYS A 57 -7.32 4.71 20.17
N GLU A 58 -8.36 5.52 20.33
CA GLU A 58 -8.48 6.49 21.43
C GLU A 58 -8.59 5.82 22.81
N SER A 59 -9.05 4.56 22.86
CA SER A 59 -9.16 3.77 24.10
C SER A 59 -8.00 2.82 24.34
N LEU A 60 -7.11 2.66 23.35
CA LEU A 60 -5.96 1.75 23.40
C LEU A 60 -4.69 2.52 23.77
N SER A 61 -3.79 1.86 24.51
CA SER A 61 -2.47 2.43 24.79
C SER A 61 -1.62 2.56 23.53
N TYR A 62 -0.59 3.42 23.56
CA TYR A 62 0.33 3.65 22.45
C TYR A 62 1.05 2.37 21.94
N ARG A 63 1.10 1.31 22.71
CA ARG A 63 1.59 0.01 22.26
C ARG A 63 0.49 -0.84 21.61
N GLN A 64 -0.74 -0.73 22.12
CA GLN A 64 -1.84 -1.58 21.67
C GLN A 64 -2.47 -1.13 20.36
N PHE A 65 -2.59 0.20 20.13
CA PHE A 65 -3.27 0.66 18.92
C PHE A 65 -2.51 0.26 17.63
N ILE A 66 -1.19 0.08 17.69
CA ILE A 66 -0.39 -0.36 16.54
C ILE A 66 -0.88 -1.71 16.00
N TYR A 67 -1.33 -2.60 16.88
CA TYR A 67 -1.85 -3.91 16.47
C TYR A 67 -3.13 -3.86 15.61
N VAL A 68 -3.90 -2.78 15.75
CA VAL A 68 -5.11 -2.59 14.91
C VAL A 68 -4.76 -2.02 13.54
N THR A 69 -3.68 -1.27 13.42
CA THR A 69 -3.30 -0.63 12.15
C THR A 69 -2.79 -1.61 11.11
N SER A 70 -2.22 -2.75 11.53
CA SER A 70 -1.85 -3.85 10.64
C SER A 70 -3.05 -4.45 9.89
N ARG A 71 -4.27 -4.17 10.32
CA ARG A 71 -5.51 -4.67 9.74
C ARG A 71 -6.23 -3.65 8.85
N MET A 72 -5.66 -2.47 8.67
CA MET A 72 -6.13 -1.47 7.71
C MET A 72 -5.66 -1.89 6.32
N ASP A 73 -4.45 -1.55 5.94
CA ASP A 73 -3.80 -2.14 4.78
C ASP A 73 -3.04 -3.39 5.23
N TYR A 74 -3.70 -4.54 5.19
CA TYR A 74 -3.14 -5.81 5.64
C TYR A 74 -2.03 -6.33 4.70
N LEU A 75 -1.89 -5.75 3.51
CA LEU A 75 -0.80 -6.07 2.57
C LEU A 75 0.46 -5.24 2.83
N SER A 76 0.35 -4.13 3.59
CA SER A 76 1.45 -3.26 4.00
C SER A 76 1.55 -3.16 5.53
N SER A 77 1.23 -4.24 6.24
CA SER A 77 1.09 -4.24 7.71
C SER A 77 2.34 -3.76 8.45
N HIS A 78 3.55 -4.14 8.01
CA HIS A 78 4.79 -3.63 8.60
C HIS A 78 4.89 -2.11 8.44
N ILE A 79 4.63 -1.59 7.25
CA ILE A 79 4.79 -0.16 6.94
C ILE A 79 3.76 0.68 7.72
N ASN A 80 2.53 0.18 7.90
CA ASN A 80 1.52 0.85 8.72
C ASN A 80 1.93 0.90 10.20
N ASN A 81 2.40 -0.22 10.74
CA ASN A 81 2.93 -0.28 12.11
C ASN A 81 4.15 0.63 12.27
N HIS A 82 5.01 0.68 11.26
CA HIS A 82 6.19 1.55 11.23
C HIS A 82 5.82 3.03 11.32
N ALA A 83 4.88 3.51 10.51
CA ALA A 83 4.38 4.88 10.58
C ALA A 83 3.88 5.25 11.98
N CYS A 84 3.14 4.33 12.61
CA CYS A 84 2.63 4.50 13.96
C CYS A 84 3.76 4.52 15.01
N ALA A 85 4.72 3.61 14.90
CA ALA A 85 5.86 3.55 15.78
C ALA A 85 6.69 4.86 15.70
N LEU A 86 7.03 5.30 14.49
CA LEU A 86 7.75 6.56 14.24
C LEU A 86 7.01 7.78 14.81
N CYS A 87 5.69 7.85 14.68
CA CYS A 87 4.90 8.95 15.22
C CYS A 87 4.98 8.99 16.76
N VAL A 88 4.88 7.84 17.42
CA VAL A 88 5.02 7.69 18.87
C VAL A 88 6.45 8.01 19.32
N GLU A 89 7.45 7.50 18.63
CA GLU A 89 8.88 7.72 18.91
C GLU A 89 9.27 9.19 18.80
N ARG A 90 8.76 9.89 17.78
CA ARG A 90 8.92 11.33 17.63
C ARG A 90 8.37 12.10 18.83
N GLY A 91 7.19 11.70 19.33
CA GLY A 91 6.60 12.30 20.52
C GLY A 91 7.36 12.01 21.79
N LEU A 92 8.00 10.85 21.88
CA LEU A 92 8.80 10.44 23.04
C LEU A 92 10.27 10.85 22.95
N GLN A 93 10.72 11.32 21.78
CA GLN A 93 12.13 11.63 21.49
C GLN A 93 13.07 10.43 21.77
N VAL A 94 12.64 9.23 21.36
CA VAL A 94 13.42 8.01 21.53
C VAL A 94 14.35 7.83 20.33
N GLU A 95 15.65 7.65 20.61
CA GLU A 95 16.64 7.27 19.60
C GLU A 95 16.53 5.77 19.32
N ILE A 96 16.41 5.44 18.03
CA ILE A 96 16.28 4.05 17.59
C ILE A 96 17.65 3.47 17.27
N PRO A 97 17.99 2.29 17.77
CA PRO A 97 19.26 1.64 17.46
C PRO A 97 19.44 1.44 15.95
N ALA A 98 20.67 1.66 15.44
CA ALA A 98 20.97 1.53 14.02
C ALA A 98 20.59 0.15 13.44
N ARG A 99 20.78 -0.93 14.23
CA ARG A 99 20.34 -2.27 13.88
C ARG A 99 18.83 -2.33 13.62
N ALA A 100 18.03 -1.75 14.51
CA ALA A 100 16.58 -1.72 14.39
C ALA A 100 16.13 -0.94 13.14
N GLN A 101 16.76 0.20 12.85
CA GLN A 101 16.46 1.00 11.65
C GLN A 101 16.68 0.20 10.37
N VAL A 102 17.81 -0.50 10.27
CA VAL A 102 18.11 -1.37 9.10
C VAL A 102 17.09 -2.49 8.97
N ILE A 103 16.78 -3.19 10.07
CA ILE A 103 15.81 -4.29 10.07
C ILE A 103 14.42 -3.78 9.62
N ARG A 104 13.97 -2.63 10.13
CA ARG A 104 12.69 -2.03 9.73
C ARG A 104 12.62 -1.75 8.24
N VAL A 105 13.66 -1.15 7.67
CA VAL A 105 13.71 -0.86 6.23
C VAL A 105 13.72 -2.14 5.40
N LEU A 106 14.47 -3.18 5.82
CA LEU A 106 14.44 -4.49 5.16
C LEU A 106 13.03 -5.11 5.16
N MET A 107 12.33 -5.04 6.30
CA MET A 107 10.97 -5.57 6.43
C MET A 107 9.96 -4.76 5.62
N ASP A 108 10.10 -3.44 5.56
CA ASP A 108 9.25 -2.58 4.75
C ASP A 108 9.38 -2.88 3.26
N GLU A 109 10.62 -3.03 2.76
CA GLU A 109 10.84 -3.28 1.33
C GLU A 109 10.45 -4.71 0.93
N LEU A 110 10.67 -5.72 1.78
CA LEU A 110 10.12 -7.06 1.57
C LEU A 110 8.59 -7.05 1.52
N THR A 111 7.95 -6.31 2.44
CA THR A 111 6.50 -6.14 2.48
C THR A 111 5.99 -5.43 1.22
N ARG A 112 6.70 -4.42 0.73
CA ARG A 112 6.37 -3.70 -0.51
C ARG A 112 6.39 -4.64 -1.71
N ILE A 113 7.42 -5.47 -1.85
CA ILE A 113 7.51 -6.47 -2.92
C ILE A 113 6.33 -7.45 -2.82
N ALA A 114 6.10 -8.05 -1.64
CA ALA A 114 5.01 -9.00 -1.43
C ALA A 114 3.62 -8.39 -1.73
N SER A 115 3.44 -7.10 -1.44
CA SER A 115 2.22 -6.36 -1.77
C SER A 115 2.06 -6.16 -3.28
N HIS A 116 3.11 -5.77 -3.97
CA HIS A 116 3.08 -5.58 -5.42
C HIS A 116 2.94 -6.90 -6.19
N GLU A 117 3.52 -7.99 -5.70
CA GLU A 117 3.32 -9.34 -6.29
C GLU A 117 1.86 -9.77 -6.19
N LEU A 118 1.22 -9.60 -5.02
CA LEU A 118 -0.20 -9.91 -4.87
C LEU A 118 -1.05 -9.03 -5.79
N TRP A 119 -0.78 -7.73 -5.80
CA TRP A 119 -1.47 -6.78 -6.69
C TRP A 119 -1.34 -7.19 -8.16
N TRP A 120 -0.14 -7.54 -8.61
CA TRP A 120 0.14 -7.95 -9.99
C TRP A 120 -0.67 -9.19 -10.39
N GLY A 121 -0.67 -10.21 -9.54
CA GLY A 121 -1.44 -11.42 -9.76
C GLY A 121 -2.95 -11.19 -9.78
N ALA A 122 -3.47 -10.44 -8.79
CA ALA A 122 -4.89 -10.14 -8.67
C ALA A 122 -5.40 -9.30 -9.85
N MET A 123 -4.66 -8.25 -10.24
CA MET A 123 -5.01 -7.41 -11.38
C MET A 123 -5.04 -8.21 -12.70
N ALA A 124 -4.04 -9.09 -12.92
CA ALA A 124 -4.03 -9.94 -14.10
C ALA A 124 -5.23 -10.90 -14.13
N MET A 125 -5.60 -11.46 -12.97
CA MET A 125 -6.78 -12.32 -12.81
C MET A 125 -8.08 -11.56 -13.10
N ASP A 126 -8.22 -10.33 -12.64
CA ASP A 126 -9.38 -9.46 -12.90
C ASP A 126 -9.54 -9.16 -14.40
N LEU A 127 -8.43 -9.13 -15.14
CA LEU A 127 -8.41 -8.99 -16.61
C LEU A 127 -8.53 -10.32 -17.35
N GLY A 128 -8.75 -11.44 -16.64
CA GLY A 128 -9.00 -12.77 -17.21
C GLY A 128 -7.76 -13.66 -17.36
N ALA A 129 -6.59 -13.23 -16.85
CA ALA A 129 -5.35 -14.00 -16.91
C ALA A 129 -5.03 -14.66 -15.56
N PHE A 130 -5.40 -15.93 -15.38
CA PHE A 130 -5.21 -16.65 -14.09
C PHE A 130 -3.78 -17.10 -13.83
N THR A 131 -3.01 -17.45 -14.84
CA THR A 131 -1.64 -17.96 -14.67
C THR A 131 -0.71 -17.01 -13.90
N PRO A 132 -0.69 -15.70 -14.16
CA PRO A 132 0.14 -14.75 -13.41
C PRO A 132 -0.13 -14.76 -11.91
N PHE A 133 -1.37 -15.00 -11.48
CA PHE A 133 -1.73 -15.10 -10.08
C PHE A 133 -0.95 -16.21 -9.36
N PHE A 134 -0.84 -17.39 -9.96
CA PHE A 134 -0.08 -18.50 -9.36
C PHE A 134 1.42 -18.22 -9.32
N HIS A 135 1.96 -17.55 -10.33
CA HIS A 135 3.37 -17.14 -10.34
C HIS A 135 3.65 -16.13 -9.24
N ALA A 136 2.83 -15.08 -9.11
CA ALA A 136 2.96 -14.09 -8.04
C ALA A 136 2.95 -14.73 -6.64
N PHE A 137 2.02 -15.66 -6.39
CA PHE A 137 1.93 -16.33 -5.10
C PHE A 137 3.10 -17.28 -4.82
N ARG A 138 3.72 -17.86 -5.84
CA ARG A 138 4.91 -18.69 -5.69
C ARG A 138 6.10 -17.90 -5.12
N GLU A 139 6.38 -16.71 -5.67
CA GLU A 139 7.46 -15.85 -5.19
C GLU A 139 7.10 -15.21 -3.84
N ARG A 140 5.87 -14.73 -3.69
CA ARG A 140 5.36 -14.15 -2.44
C ARG A 140 5.44 -15.12 -1.26
N GLU A 141 5.25 -16.41 -1.47
CA GLU A 141 5.40 -17.42 -0.41
C GLU A 141 6.82 -17.45 0.16
N SER A 142 7.85 -17.23 -0.65
CA SER A 142 9.23 -17.13 -0.15
C SER A 142 9.41 -15.96 0.82
N ILE A 143 8.74 -14.82 0.56
CA ILE A 143 8.74 -13.68 1.49
C ILE A 143 7.92 -14.03 2.75
N ASN A 144 6.75 -14.65 2.59
CA ASN A 144 5.91 -15.06 3.72
C ASN A 144 6.65 -16.02 4.67
N ASP A 145 7.47 -16.94 4.14
CA ASP A 145 8.29 -17.82 4.96
C ASP A 145 9.34 -17.04 5.77
N ILE A 146 9.97 -16.02 5.16
CA ILE A 146 10.91 -15.13 5.86
C ILE A 146 10.20 -14.38 6.98
N MET A 147 8.98 -13.87 6.70
CA MET A 147 8.17 -13.17 7.69
C MET A 147 7.76 -14.09 8.84
N GLU A 148 7.29 -15.31 8.52
CA GLU A 148 6.88 -16.28 9.52
C GLU A 148 8.04 -16.66 10.44
N GLU A 149 9.23 -16.96 9.89
CA GLU A 149 10.42 -17.27 10.68
C GLU A 149 10.87 -16.11 11.58
N THR A 150 10.69 -14.86 11.12
CA THR A 150 11.18 -13.67 11.83
C THR A 150 10.13 -13.04 12.73
N CYS A 151 8.88 -12.95 12.29
CA CYS A 151 7.80 -12.24 12.98
C CYS A 151 6.77 -13.17 13.61
N GLY A 152 6.76 -14.47 13.25
CA GLY A 152 5.77 -15.44 13.70
C GLY A 152 4.42 -15.36 12.99
N ALA A 153 4.29 -14.56 11.90
CA ALA A 153 3.05 -14.39 11.14
C ALA A 153 3.33 -14.21 9.65
N ARG A 154 2.37 -14.64 8.82
CA ARG A 154 2.42 -14.55 7.34
C ARG A 154 1.62 -13.37 6.80
N LEU A 155 0.72 -12.82 7.61
CA LEU A 155 -0.15 -11.69 7.29
C LEU A 155 -0.46 -10.93 8.60
N THR A 156 -0.78 -9.65 8.53
CA THR A 156 -1.06 -8.78 9.69
C THR A 156 0.03 -8.85 10.78
N MET A 157 1.29 -8.76 10.34
CA MET A 157 2.45 -8.82 11.21
C MET A 157 2.46 -7.65 12.20
N ASN A 158 2.89 -7.93 13.44
CA ASN A 158 3.03 -6.95 14.52
C ASN A 158 4.47 -6.99 15.06
N TYR A 159 5.42 -6.69 14.21
CA TYR A 159 6.85 -6.84 14.50
C TYR A 159 7.52 -5.50 14.81
N ILE A 160 7.18 -4.43 14.08
CA ILE A 160 7.69 -3.07 14.30
C ILE A 160 6.88 -2.43 15.43
N VAL A 161 7.58 -2.02 16.48
CA VAL A 161 7.01 -1.44 17.70
C VAL A 161 7.78 -0.20 18.13
N PRO A 162 7.21 0.70 18.97
CA PRO A 162 7.94 1.85 19.47
C PRO A 162 9.24 1.46 20.19
N GLY A 163 10.35 1.97 19.70
CA GLY A 163 11.69 1.67 20.19
C GLY A 163 12.50 0.72 19.30
N GLY A 164 11.90 0.07 18.28
CA GLY A 164 12.62 -0.86 17.41
C GLY A 164 11.74 -1.97 16.86
N VAL A 165 12.17 -3.21 17.03
CA VAL A 165 11.42 -4.42 16.63
C VAL A 165 11.24 -5.34 17.85
N MET A 166 10.21 -6.22 17.80
CA MET A 166 9.86 -7.07 18.96
C MET A 166 10.92 -8.10 19.29
N GLN A 167 11.60 -8.61 18.30
CA GLN A 167 12.68 -9.62 18.44
C GLN A 167 13.69 -9.41 17.32
N ASP A 168 14.87 -9.95 17.51
CA ASP A 168 15.92 -9.91 16.48
C ASP A 168 15.54 -10.76 15.27
N ILE A 169 16.21 -10.51 14.14
CA ILE A 169 16.03 -11.33 12.94
C ILE A 169 16.42 -12.79 13.19
N HIS A 170 15.70 -13.69 12.52
CA HIS A 170 16.01 -15.12 12.58
C HIS A 170 17.44 -15.39 12.04
N PRO A 171 18.21 -16.34 12.61
CA PRO A 171 19.57 -16.65 12.16
C PRO A 171 19.69 -16.93 10.65
N ASN A 172 18.65 -17.49 10.04
CA ASN A 172 18.61 -17.78 8.60
C ASN A 172 18.15 -16.59 7.75
N PHE A 173 17.78 -15.46 8.33
CA PHE A 173 17.16 -14.32 7.65
C PHE A 173 17.98 -13.86 6.42
N GLN A 174 19.27 -13.59 6.62
CA GLN A 174 20.13 -13.12 5.53
C GLN A 174 20.20 -14.15 4.38
N THR A 175 20.36 -15.42 4.69
CA THR A 175 20.42 -16.48 3.68
C THR A 175 19.11 -16.61 2.94
N ARG A 176 17.98 -16.57 3.64
CA ARG A 176 16.63 -16.64 3.04
C ARG A 176 16.38 -15.45 2.10
N VAL A 177 16.71 -14.24 2.55
CA VAL A 177 16.54 -13.02 1.74
C VAL A 177 17.42 -13.06 0.48
N LYS A 178 18.67 -13.49 0.58
CA LYS A 178 19.55 -13.66 -0.60
C LYS A 178 19.02 -14.69 -1.59
N ASN A 179 18.50 -15.81 -1.09
CA ASN A 179 17.87 -16.82 -1.93
C ASN A 179 16.63 -16.27 -2.63
N PHE A 180 15.80 -15.51 -1.91
CA PHE A 180 14.64 -14.81 -2.50
C PHE A 180 15.06 -13.83 -3.60
N ILE A 181 16.08 -13.00 -3.38
CA ILE A 181 16.58 -12.05 -4.39
C ILE A 181 17.01 -12.80 -5.65
N THR A 182 17.75 -13.90 -5.48
CA THR A 182 18.22 -14.75 -6.60
C THR A 182 17.04 -15.34 -7.37
N LEU A 183 16.04 -15.87 -6.67
CA LEU A 183 14.82 -16.39 -7.25
C LEU A 183 14.08 -15.28 -8.01
N TYR A 184 13.80 -14.14 -7.37
CA TYR A 184 13.06 -13.03 -7.95
C TYR A 184 13.71 -12.53 -9.25
N LYS A 185 15.04 -12.28 -9.23
CA LYS A 185 15.77 -11.85 -10.44
C LYS A 185 15.68 -12.84 -11.59
N SER A 186 15.58 -14.14 -11.30
CA SER A 186 15.40 -15.16 -12.33
C SER A 186 13.97 -15.19 -12.91
N LYS A 187 12.99 -14.54 -12.22
CA LYS A 187 11.57 -14.56 -12.56
C LYS A 187 11.04 -13.27 -13.18
N VAL A 188 11.79 -12.18 -13.12
CA VAL A 188 11.35 -10.88 -13.70
C VAL A 188 11.01 -11.00 -15.18
N SER A 189 11.76 -11.78 -15.97
CA SER A 189 11.47 -12.01 -17.38
C SER A 189 10.14 -12.74 -17.60
N GLU A 190 9.76 -13.64 -16.70
CA GLU A 190 8.45 -14.33 -16.77
C GLU A 190 7.30 -13.30 -16.63
N TYR A 191 7.46 -12.27 -15.77
CA TYR A 191 6.44 -11.22 -15.61
C TYR A 191 6.29 -10.38 -16.87
N GLU A 192 7.42 -10.08 -17.53
CA GLU A 192 7.40 -9.34 -18.80
C GLU A 192 6.74 -10.14 -19.93
N GLU A 193 7.08 -11.41 -20.07
CA GLU A 193 6.51 -12.30 -21.10
C GLU A 193 5.03 -12.56 -20.88
N LEU A 194 4.62 -12.85 -19.65
CA LEU A 194 3.24 -13.25 -19.34
C LEU A 194 2.24 -12.08 -19.39
N VAL A 195 2.65 -10.89 -18.93
CA VAL A 195 1.73 -9.76 -18.75
C VAL A 195 2.21 -8.51 -19.49
N THR A 196 3.38 -7.96 -19.16
CA THR A 196 3.82 -6.65 -19.67
C THR A 196 3.89 -6.62 -21.21
N GLY A 197 4.45 -7.69 -21.82
CA GLY A 197 4.60 -7.85 -23.27
C GLY A 197 3.32 -8.31 -23.99
N ASN A 198 2.28 -8.71 -23.23
CA ASN A 198 1.05 -9.24 -23.83
C ASN A 198 0.23 -8.12 -24.49
N ILE A 199 -0.02 -8.25 -25.79
CA ILE A 199 -0.74 -7.24 -26.57
C ILE A 199 -2.18 -7.04 -26.11
N ILE A 200 -2.86 -8.09 -25.63
CA ILE A 200 -4.22 -7.99 -25.11
C ILE A 200 -4.21 -7.17 -23.84
N PHE A 201 -3.26 -7.44 -22.93
CA PHE A 201 -3.09 -6.67 -21.70
C PHE A 201 -2.78 -5.20 -22.01
N GLN A 202 -1.83 -4.92 -22.89
CA GLN A 202 -1.50 -3.54 -23.28
C GLN A 202 -2.70 -2.80 -23.85
N ASN A 203 -3.51 -3.44 -24.73
CA ASN A 203 -4.70 -2.84 -25.31
C ASN A 203 -5.81 -2.56 -24.27
N ARG A 204 -5.85 -3.32 -23.18
CA ARG A 204 -6.79 -3.11 -22.06
C ARG A 204 -6.34 -2.05 -21.07
N MET A 205 -5.06 -1.64 -21.12
CA MET A 205 -4.44 -0.75 -20.13
C MET A 205 -4.03 0.60 -20.70
N LYS A 206 -3.51 0.63 -21.94
CA LYS A 206 -3.04 1.86 -22.59
C LYS A 206 -4.19 2.78 -22.94
N GLY A 207 -4.09 4.06 -22.56
CA GLY A 207 -5.12 5.07 -22.77
C GLY A 207 -6.36 4.90 -21.91
N VAL A 208 -6.40 3.92 -21.01
CA VAL A 208 -7.54 3.65 -20.11
C VAL A 208 -7.29 4.31 -18.75
N GLY A 209 -8.31 5.01 -18.22
CA GLY A 209 -8.24 5.64 -16.91
C GLY A 209 -7.18 6.74 -16.85
N TYR A 210 -7.22 7.64 -17.81
CA TYR A 210 -6.32 8.79 -17.89
C TYR A 210 -6.49 9.70 -16.67
N LEU A 211 -5.39 10.10 -16.06
CA LEU A 211 -5.34 11.04 -14.94
C LEU A 211 -4.15 11.97 -15.14
N SER A 212 -4.40 13.23 -15.45
CA SER A 212 -3.33 14.22 -15.65
C SER A 212 -2.53 14.45 -14.36
N ALA A 213 -1.33 15.01 -14.45
CA ALA A 213 -0.53 15.38 -13.29
C ALA A 213 -1.28 16.39 -12.40
N ASP A 214 -1.92 17.39 -13.00
CA ASP A 214 -2.68 18.42 -12.28
C ASP A 214 -3.89 17.82 -11.56
N ASP A 215 -4.61 16.91 -12.22
CA ASP A 215 -5.74 16.21 -11.60
C ASP A 215 -5.26 15.29 -10.47
N ALA A 216 -4.15 14.55 -10.66
CA ALA A 216 -3.57 13.70 -9.61
C ALA A 216 -3.23 14.51 -8.35
N VAL A 217 -2.67 15.70 -8.52
CA VAL A 217 -2.40 16.63 -7.40
C VAL A 217 -3.70 17.16 -6.80
N SER A 218 -4.66 17.58 -7.63
CA SER A 218 -5.95 18.13 -7.18
C SER A 218 -6.76 17.15 -6.34
N TYR A 219 -6.77 15.85 -6.71
CA TYR A 219 -7.41 14.78 -5.94
C TYR A 219 -6.57 14.30 -4.75
N GLY A 220 -5.35 14.82 -4.56
CA GLY A 220 -4.43 14.40 -3.51
C GLY A 220 -3.95 12.96 -3.68
N CYS A 221 -3.86 12.48 -4.92
CA CYS A 221 -3.30 11.16 -5.22
C CYS A 221 -1.82 11.10 -4.86
N THR A 222 -1.37 9.95 -4.41
CA THR A 222 0.04 9.69 -4.05
C THR A 222 0.47 8.31 -4.52
N GLY A 223 1.75 7.99 -4.31
CA GLY A 223 2.32 6.70 -4.65
C GLY A 223 2.31 6.41 -6.16
N PRO A 224 2.25 5.12 -6.54
CA PRO A 224 2.26 4.71 -7.94
C PRO A 224 1.15 5.35 -8.79
N THR A 225 0.01 5.72 -8.18
CA THR A 225 -1.09 6.41 -8.88
C THR A 225 -0.65 7.79 -9.38
N ALA A 226 -0.06 8.61 -8.53
CA ALA A 226 0.44 9.92 -8.92
C ALA A 226 1.73 9.85 -9.74
N ARG A 227 2.64 8.93 -9.40
CA ARG A 227 3.89 8.72 -10.15
C ARG A 227 3.66 8.22 -11.58
N GLY A 228 2.56 7.48 -11.83
CA GLY A 228 2.12 7.11 -13.18
C GLY A 228 1.70 8.29 -14.05
N SER A 229 1.45 9.45 -13.43
CA SER A 229 1.13 10.74 -14.07
C SER A 229 2.31 11.73 -14.03
N GLY A 230 3.52 11.26 -13.70
CA GLY A 230 4.74 12.08 -13.67
C GLY A 230 4.90 12.96 -12.43
N VAL A 231 4.06 12.80 -11.41
CA VAL A 231 4.15 13.58 -10.17
C VAL A 231 5.18 12.94 -9.23
N SER A 232 6.25 13.67 -8.92
CA SER A 232 7.23 13.25 -7.90
C SER A 232 6.62 13.37 -6.51
N CYS A 233 6.49 12.24 -5.81
CA CYS A 233 5.81 12.18 -4.52
C CYS A 233 6.27 11.04 -3.61
N ASP A 234 7.42 10.41 -3.88
CA ASP A 234 7.95 9.33 -3.04
C ASP A 234 8.44 9.90 -1.70
N ILE A 235 7.76 9.53 -0.61
CA ILE A 235 8.06 10.01 0.74
C ILE A 235 9.44 9.58 1.21
N ARG A 236 9.96 8.44 0.73
CA ARG A 236 11.32 7.96 1.05
C ARG A 236 12.40 8.91 0.53
N LYS A 237 12.09 9.69 -0.53
CA LYS A 237 12.98 10.71 -1.13
C LYS A 237 12.69 12.11 -0.62
N LEU A 238 11.41 12.52 -0.57
CA LEU A 238 11.02 13.88 -0.21
C LEU A 238 11.17 14.16 1.29
N TYR A 239 10.88 13.16 2.12
CA TYR A 239 10.90 13.27 3.58
C TYR A 239 11.48 11.98 4.18
N PRO A 240 12.78 11.72 3.96
CA PRO A 240 13.41 10.49 4.38
C PRO A 240 13.23 10.21 5.87
N TYR A 241 12.90 8.99 6.17
CA TYR A 241 12.82 8.45 7.52
C TYR A 241 13.79 7.26 7.64
N GLU A 242 14.13 6.89 8.88
CA GLU A 242 15.14 5.87 9.15
C GLU A 242 16.43 6.14 8.33
N ILE A 243 16.92 5.16 7.63
CA ILE A 243 18.17 5.24 6.86
C ILE A 243 17.95 5.50 5.36
N TYR A 244 16.71 5.77 4.90
CA TYR A 244 16.45 5.95 3.45
C TYR A 244 17.28 7.05 2.79
N ALA A 245 17.65 8.10 3.55
CA ALA A 245 18.52 9.17 3.02
C ALA A 245 19.94 8.70 2.63
N GLN A 246 20.37 7.53 3.14
CA GLN A 246 21.70 6.97 2.92
C GLN A 246 21.70 5.92 1.80
N LEU A 247 20.54 5.59 1.23
CA LEU A 247 20.35 4.51 0.27
C LEU A 247 20.23 5.02 -1.15
N GLU A 248 20.85 4.28 -2.07
CA GLU A 248 20.77 4.55 -3.49
C GLU A 248 19.62 3.78 -4.13
N PHE A 249 18.59 4.49 -4.53
CA PHE A 249 17.46 3.99 -5.34
C PHE A 249 16.86 5.15 -6.12
N ASP A 250 16.10 4.86 -7.14
CA ASP A 250 15.45 5.86 -7.97
C ASP A 250 13.96 5.95 -7.67
N GLU A 251 13.41 7.17 -7.65
CA GLU A 251 11.98 7.35 -7.72
C GLU A 251 11.51 7.04 -9.14
N ILE A 252 10.60 6.09 -9.25
CA ILE A 252 10.07 5.68 -10.56
C ILE A 252 8.92 6.58 -10.95
N LEU A 253 9.07 7.26 -12.09
CA LEU A 253 8.07 8.13 -12.70
C LEU A 253 7.74 7.63 -14.11
N GLU A 254 6.47 7.68 -14.48
CA GLU A 254 5.98 7.47 -15.84
C GLU A 254 5.07 8.65 -16.23
N THR A 255 5.02 8.96 -17.51
CA THR A 255 4.28 10.13 -18.02
C THR A 255 3.05 9.75 -18.84
N GLY A 256 2.75 8.45 -18.97
CA GLY A 256 1.60 7.96 -19.73
C GLY A 256 0.25 8.33 -19.13
N SER A 257 0.20 8.63 -17.83
CA SER A 257 -0.99 9.08 -17.11
C SER A 257 -2.18 8.11 -17.15
N ASP A 258 -1.97 6.88 -17.61
CA ASP A 258 -2.98 5.84 -17.81
C ASP A 258 -2.76 4.62 -16.89
N SER A 259 -3.62 3.63 -17.04
CA SER A 259 -3.51 2.39 -16.27
C SER A 259 -2.20 1.65 -16.55
N PHE A 260 -1.68 1.70 -17.78
CA PHE A 260 -0.42 1.04 -18.12
C PHE A 260 0.77 1.74 -17.45
N ALA A 261 0.78 3.06 -17.39
CA ALA A 261 1.82 3.82 -16.69
C ALA A 261 1.85 3.47 -15.18
N ARG A 262 0.68 3.43 -14.53
CA ARG A 262 0.57 3.01 -13.11
C ARG A 262 1.03 1.57 -12.88
N TYR A 263 0.80 0.69 -13.83
CA TYR A 263 1.31 -0.69 -13.81
C TYR A 263 2.85 -0.70 -13.88
N ILE A 264 3.44 -0.02 -14.85
CA ILE A 264 4.90 0.01 -15.06
C ILE A 264 5.63 0.59 -13.83
N VAL A 265 5.08 1.64 -13.20
CA VAL A 265 5.66 2.19 -11.96
C VAL A 265 5.86 1.10 -10.92
N ARG A 266 4.85 0.26 -10.65
CA ARG A 266 4.95 -0.79 -9.62
C ARG A 266 5.93 -1.90 -9.98
N ILE A 267 5.96 -2.32 -11.24
CA ILE A 267 6.94 -3.32 -11.71
C ILE A 267 8.37 -2.81 -11.52
N LYS A 268 8.63 -1.56 -11.90
CA LYS A 268 9.96 -0.96 -11.72
C LYS A 268 10.28 -0.67 -10.24
N GLU A 269 9.27 -0.34 -9.43
CA GLU A 269 9.43 -0.09 -7.99
C GLU A 269 9.86 -1.36 -7.24
N MET A 270 9.36 -2.53 -7.59
CA MET A 270 9.84 -3.79 -7.02
C MET A 270 11.35 -3.98 -7.22
N ASN A 271 11.88 -3.59 -8.39
CA ASN A 271 13.33 -3.64 -8.65
C ASN A 271 14.12 -2.65 -7.78
N GLN A 272 13.53 -1.47 -7.48
CA GLN A 272 14.15 -0.52 -6.55
C GLN A 272 14.15 -1.06 -5.10
N SER A 273 13.08 -1.73 -4.70
CA SER A 273 13.03 -2.42 -3.39
C SER A 273 14.10 -3.50 -3.27
N ILE A 274 14.31 -4.31 -4.32
CA ILE A 274 15.43 -5.28 -4.37
C ILE A 274 16.78 -4.57 -4.23
N ARG A 275 17.00 -3.46 -4.94
CA ARG A 275 18.25 -2.66 -4.87
C ARG A 275 18.51 -2.13 -3.45
N ILE A 276 17.46 -1.70 -2.75
CA ILE A 276 17.54 -1.26 -1.34
C ILE A 276 17.92 -2.45 -0.45
N ILE A 277 17.27 -3.59 -0.60
CA ILE A 277 17.53 -4.78 0.21
C ILE A 277 18.97 -5.28 0.00
N GLU A 278 19.48 -5.27 -1.24
CA GLU A 278 20.85 -5.68 -1.54
C GLU A 278 21.92 -4.81 -0.86
N GLN A 279 21.67 -3.51 -0.72
CA GLN A 279 22.57 -2.60 -0.01
C GLN A 279 22.64 -2.90 1.50
N LEU A 280 21.56 -3.41 2.06
CA LEU A 280 21.40 -3.55 3.51
C LEU A 280 21.66 -4.95 4.03
N ILE A 281 21.40 -5.99 3.23
CA ILE A 281 21.36 -7.37 3.74
C ILE A 281 22.70 -7.85 4.31
N ASP A 282 23.81 -7.36 3.79
CA ASP A 282 25.16 -7.66 4.29
C ASP A 282 25.70 -6.59 5.23
N ALA A 283 25.00 -5.49 5.39
CA ALA A 283 25.41 -4.31 6.18
C ALA A 283 24.60 -4.14 7.47
N ILE A 284 23.90 -5.21 7.94
CA ILE A 284 23.10 -5.13 9.17
C ILE A 284 24.05 -4.89 10.36
N PRO A 285 23.97 -3.76 11.08
CA PRO A 285 24.86 -3.47 12.18
C PRO A 285 24.71 -4.47 13.34
N ALA A 286 25.77 -4.73 14.08
CA ALA A 286 25.67 -5.38 15.38
C ALA A 286 25.09 -4.41 16.42
N GLY A 287 24.49 -4.94 17.49
CA GLY A 287 23.94 -4.14 18.59
C GLY A 287 22.49 -4.46 18.90
N ASP A 288 21.86 -3.57 19.66
CA ASP A 288 20.49 -3.76 20.11
C ASP A 288 19.49 -3.58 18.97
N PHE A 289 18.47 -4.42 18.95
CA PHE A 289 17.34 -4.34 18.01
C PHE A 289 16.16 -3.55 18.59
N GLN A 290 16.25 -3.11 19.85
CA GLN A 290 15.22 -2.33 20.53
C GLN A 290 15.85 -1.37 21.56
N ALA A 291 15.42 -0.11 21.54
CA ALA A 291 15.76 0.88 22.54
C ALA A 291 15.07 0.55 23.88
N LYS A 292 15.69 0.94 24.99
CA LYS A 292 15.08 0.84 26.31
C LYS A 292 13.94 1.85 26.45
N THR A 293 12.71 1.39 26.34
CA THR A 293 11.50 2.19 26.52
C THR A 293 10.74 1.78 27.79
N LYS A 294 9.99 2.72 28.38
CA LYS A 294 9.13 2.40 29.53
C LYS A 294 8.04 1.40 29.11
N ALA A 295 7.67 0.49 30.01
CA ALA A 295 6.60 -0.47 29.77
C ALA A 295 5.27 0.23 29.41
N VAL A 296 4.96 1.33 30.12
CA VAL A 296 3.81 2.19 29.81
C VAL A 296 4.32 3.48 29.16
N LEU A 297 3.94 3.68 27.90
CA LEU A 297 4.29 4.88 27.17
C LEU A 297 3.31 6.00 27.49
N LYS A 298 3.84 7.21 27.67
CA LYS A 298 3.05 8.44 27.87
C LYS A 298 3.64 9.49 26.95
N LEU A 299 2.90 9.88 25.93
CA LEU A 299 3.31 11.01 25.10
C LEU A 299 3.08 12.32 25.85
N PRO A 300 3.97 13.31 25.71
CA PRO A 300 3.70 14.65 26.23
C PRO A 300 2.46 15.24 25.56
N LYS A 301 1.86 16.24 26.18
CA LYS A 301 0.78 17.01 25.58
C LYS A 301 1.29 17.69 24.31
N GLY A 302 0.55 17.50 23.20
CA GLY A 302 0.93 18.05 21.90
C GLY A 302 0.33 17.30 20.74
N GLU A 303 0.73 17.69 19.55
CA GLU A 303 0.32 17.14 18.28
C GLU A 303 1.53 16.57 17.55
N PHE A 304 1.40 15.35 17.03
CA PHE A 304 2.49 14.65 16.39
C PHE A 304 2.01 14.14 15.05
N TYR A 305 2.80 14.32 14.01
CA TYR A 305 2.53 13.82 12.67
C TYR A 305 3.74 13.11 12.11
N GLN A 306 3.49 11.95 11.49
CA GLN A 306 4.48 11.20 10.75
C GLN A 306 3.86 10.60 9.50
N ARG A 307 4.64 10.49 8.44
CA ARG A 307 4.25 9.87 7.19
C ARG A 307 5.33 8.95 6.66
N VAL A 308 4.90 7.94 5.92
CA VAL A 308 5.76 6.94 5.28
C VAL A 308 5.22 6.62 3.89
N GLU A 309 6.05 6.02 3.05
CA GLU A 309 5.64 5.51 1.75
C GLU A 309 5.20 4.05 1.87
N THR A 310 3.91 3.76 1.69
CA THR A 310 3.41 2.38 1.55
C THR A 310 3.46 1.95 0.09
N ALA A 311 3.12 0.69 -0.20
CA ALA A 311 2.99 0.19 -1.57
C ALA A 311 1.94 0.96 -2.40
N ARG A 312 1.01 1.65 -1.75
CA ARG A 312 -0.10 2.42 -2.36
C ARG A 312 0.13 3.91 -2.38
N GLY A 313 1.13 4.39 -1.62
CA GLY A 313 1.50 5.80 -1.53
C GLY A 313 1.67 6.28 -0.10
N GLU A 314 1.53 7.58 0.09
CA GLU A 314 1.71 8.23 1.38
C GLU A 314 0.69 7.78 2.42
N PHE A 315 1.15 7.13 3.46
CA PHE A 315 0.36 6.85 4.67
C PHE A 315 0.79 7.78 5.79
N GLY A 316 -0.16 8.51 6.36
CA GLY A 316 0.09 9.49 7.41
C GLY A 316 -0.61 9.15 8.73
N VAL A 317 0.08 9.38 9.83
CA VAL A 317 -0.44 9.20 11.19
C VAL A 317 -0.37 10.53 11.93
N TYR A 318 -1.51 11.01 12.39
CA TYR A 318 -1.62 12.22 13.21
C TYR A 318 -2.18 11.88 14.59
N ILE A 319 -1.46 12.23 15.63
CA ILE A 319 -1.81 11.94 17.03
C ILE A 319 -1.92 13.23 17.81
N VAL A 320 -3.04 13.42 18.51
CA VAL A 320 -3.21 14.43 19.55
C VAL A 320 -3.08 13.74 20.91
N SER A 321 -2.18 14.23 21.78
CA SER A 321 -1.97 13.71 23.12
C SER A 321 -2.25 14.79 24.16
N GLU A 322 -2.93 14.41 25.24
CA GLU A 322 -3.12 15.24 26.44
C GLU A 322 -2.14 14.87 27.58
N GLY A 323 -1.08 14.10 27.30
CA GLY A 323 -0.10 13.66 28.32
C GLY A 323 -0.47 12.32 28.97
N GLY A 324 -1.50 11.63 28.47
CA GLY A 324 -1.98 10.35 28.96
C GLY A 324 -1.24 9.14 28.40
N THR A 325 -1.80 7.96 28.66
CA THR A 325 -1.33 6.66 28.15
C THR A 325 -1.99 6.23 26.85
N THR A 326 -3.05 6.94 26.46
CA THR A 326 -3.84 6.75 25.26
C THR A 326 -3.88 8.04 24.45
N PRO A 327 -4.04 8.00 23.13
CA PRO A 327 -4.25 9.20 22.34
C PRO A 327 -5.60 9.83 22.66
N TYR A 328 -5.67 11.16 22.69
CA TYR A 328 -6.94 11.89 22.72
C TYR A 328 -7.65 11.79 21.38
N ARG A 329 -6.89 11.92 20.27
CA ARG A 329 -7.36 11.73 18.91
C ARG A 329 -6.27 11.10 18.08
N ILE A 330 -6.64 10.18 17.22
CA ILE A 330 -5.77 9.68 16.15
C ILE A 330 -6.48 9.80 14.80
N LYS A 331 -5.72 10.15 13.78
CA LYS A 331 -6.19 10.23 12.39
C LYS A 331 -5.18 9.55 11.48
N PHE A 332 -5.71 8.71 10.59
CA PHE A 332 -4.92 8.07 9.54
C PHE A 332 -5.24 8.68 8.17
N ARG A 333 -4.21 9.09 7.46
CA ARG A 333 -4.32 9.44 6.06
C ARG A 333 -4.01 8.20 5.24
N SER A 334 -5.06 7.61 4.67
CA SER A 334 -4.92 6.47 3.77
C SER A 334 -4.66 6.96 2.34
N PRO A 335 -3.65 6.42 1.63
CA PRO A 335 -3.45 6.74 0.21
C PRO A 335 -4.61 6.27 -0.65
N GLY A 336 -5.20 5.11 -0.34
CA GLY A 336 -6.32 4.53 -1.07
C GLY A 336 -7.55 5.43 -1.09
N PHE A 337 -7.84 6.15 -0.01
CA PHE A 337 -8.98 7.08 0.06
C PHE A 337 -8.87 8.21 -0.95
N SER A 338 -7.70 8.85 -1.03
CA SER A 338 -7.44 9.91 -2.01
C SER A 338 -7.41 9.37 -3.44
N ASN A 339 -6.77 8.23 -3.67
CA ASN A 339 -6.69 7.61 -4.99
C ASN A 339 -8.08 7.21 -5.51
N LEU A 340 -8.97 6.69 -4.63
CA LEU A 340 -10.34 6.34 -4.99
C LEU A 340 -11.17 7.56 -5.39
N SER A 341 -10.92 8.73 -4.81
CA SER A 341 -11.66 9.95 -5.13
C SER A 341 -11.50 10.39 -6.60
N ALA A 342 -10.41 9.99 -7.25
CA ALA A 342 -10.18 10.26 -8.67
C ALA A 342 -10.94 9.32 -9.62
N LEU A 343 -11.54 8.22 -9.11
CA LEU A 343 -12.14 7.17 -9.94
C LEU A 343 -13.25 7.69 -10.86
N ASP A 344 -14.14 8.54 -10.35
CA ASP A 344 -15.22 9.12 -11.17
C ASP A 344 -14.66 9.93 -12.34
N HIS A 345 -13.65 10.77 -12.08
CA HIS A 345 -12.98 11.57 -13.10
C HIS A 345 -12.35 10.68 -14.18
N MET A 346 -11.60 9.66 -13.76
CA MET A 346 -10.92 8.73 -14.69
C MET A 346 -11.88 7.89 -15.51
N ALA A 347 -13.06 7.56 -14.97
CA ALA A 347 -14.00 6.64 -15.58
C ALA A 347 -14.96 7.30 -16.58
N ARG A 348 -15.21 8.59 -16.47
CA ARG A 348 -16.15 9.30 -17.35
C ARG A 348 -15.76 9.19 -18.82
N GLY A 349 -16.73 8.80 -19.65
CA GLY A 349 -16.53 8.62 -21.08
C GLY A 349 -15.88 7.29 -21.49
N SER A 350 -15.40 6.51 -20.53
CA SER A 350 -14.84 5.17 -20.74
C SER A 350 -15.95 4.11 -20.80
N LYS A 351 -15.61 2.90 -21.24
CA LYS A 351 -16.53 1.77 -21.23
C LYS A 351 -16.61 1.13 -19.84
N LEU A 352 -17.75 0.53 -19.53
CA LEU A 352 -17.96 -0.18 -18.25
C LEU A 352 -16.88 -1.29 -18.04
N GLY A 353 -16.48 -1.99 -19.11
CA GLY A 353 -15.43 -3.01 -19.04
C GLY A 353 -14.04 -2.47 -18.68
N ASP A 354 -13.77 -1.17 -18.90
CA ASP A 354 -12.49 -0.53 -18.59
C ASP A 354 -12.37 -0.15 -17.10
N LEU A 355 -13.52 -0.05 -16.40
CA LEU A 355 -13.56 0.27 -14.97
C LEU A 355 -12.76 -0.72 -14.12
N VAL A 356 -12.79 -2.01 -14.50
CA VAL A 356 -12.04 -3.07 -13.80
C VAL A 356 -10.53 -2.81 -13.90
N ALA A 357 -10.04 -2.44 -15.08
CA ALA A 357 -8.63 -2.10 -15.27
C ALA A 357 -8.22 -0.85 -14.47
N MET A 358 -9.08 0.18 -14.44
CA MET A 358 -8.85 1.38 -13.64
C MET A 358 -8.75 1.06 -12.16
N MET A 359 -9.73 0.36 -11.60
CA MET A 359 -9.75 -0.03 -10.18
C MET A 359 -8.55 -0.92 -9.84
N GLY A 360 -8.21 -1.90 -10.69
CA GLY A 360 -7.04 -2.74 -10.52
C GLY A 360 -5.74 -1.96 -10.41
N THR A 361 -5.60 -0.86 -11.16
CA THR A 361 -4.38 -0.03 -11.11
C THR A 361 -4.38 1.04 -10.02
N LEU A 362 -5.51 1.32 -9.39
CA LEU A 362 -5.56 2.12 -8.16
C LEU A 362 -5.08 1.32 -6.94
N ASP A 363 -5.10 -0.01 -7.04
CA ASP A 363 -4.67 -0.94 -5.99
C ASP A 363 -5.37 -0.64 -4.65
N LEU A 364 -6.69 -0.75 -4.67
CA LEU A 364 -7.53 -0.37 -3.53
C LEU A 364 -7.58 -1.47 -2.47
N VAL A 365 -7.31 -1.12 -1.23
CA VAL A 365 -7.56 -1.95 -0.04
C VAL A 365 -8.68 -1.30 0.76
N ILE A 366 -9.89 -1.83 0.64
CA ILE A 366 -11.08 -1.20 1.21
C ILE A 366 -11.03 -1.04 2.73
N PRO A 367 -10.48 -2.00 3.52
CA PRO A 367 -10.34 -1.81 4.96
C PRO A 367 -9.44 -0.63 5.38
N ASP A 368 -8.48 -0.22 4.53
CA ASP A 368 -7.67 0.99 4.73
C ASP A 368 -8.45 2.26 4.40
N ILE A 369 -9.32 2.20 3.41
CA ILE A 369 -10.16 3.31 2.98
C ILE A 369 -11.26 3.59 4.02
N ASP A 370 -11.91 2.55 4.51
CA ASP A 370 -13.03 2.62 5.48
C ASP A 370 -12.58 2.86 6.93
N ARG A 371 -11.37 2.43 7.33
CA ARG A 371 -10.71 2.58 8.67
C ARG A 371 -11.54 2.15 9.86
#